data_110f91b095d7796a1f3eef732c246d7d
#
_entry.id   110f91b095d7796a1f3eef732c246d7d
#
_cell.length_a   1.000
_cell.length_b   1.000
_cell.length_c   1.000
_cell.angle_alpha   90.00
_cell.angle_beta   90.00
_cell.angle_gamma   90.00
#
_symmetry.space_group_name_H-M   'P 1'
#
loop_
_entity.id
_entity.type
_entity.pdbx_description
1 polymer ?
#
loop_
_entity_poly.entity_id
_entity_poly.type
_entity_poly.pdbx_seq_one_letter_code
_entity_poly.pdbx_strand_id
1 'polypeptide(L)'
;ANACTDTTIVVPDGVTEIGGYAFSVLTRLREVVLPDSVTKIGSGAFWQCLKLEKIQIPDSVTTIESRAFYVCEALQELEIPAGVTQLPERVFSCCASLEKLTIRGTLTEIGEAAFSDCPKLAEIYTTMSEADWNAIPVGAENEPLEQATIHYNSILEELLLADLDNSGSVDSTDVFYILLGVAQNAVGMDSGWTPAQEKAADIDGSGAVDSTDVFYVLLYIARNSAGIPTTWEMLVA
;
A
#
# COMPACT_ATOMS: atom_id res chain seq x y z
N ALA A 1 -7.04 -17.63 31.51
CA ALA A 1 -6.68 -16.84 30.32
C ALA A 1 -5.28 -16.31 30.55
N ASN A 2 -4.28 -16.85 29.85
CA ASN A 2 -2.94 -16.25 29.85
C ASN A 2 -3.07 -14.93 29.08
N ALA A 3 -2.91 -13.82 29.79
CA ALA A 3 -2.77 -12.52 29.14
C ALA A 3 -1.49 -12.60 28.29
N CYS A 4 -1.62 -12.48 26.99
CA CYS A 4 -0.47 -12.32 26.11
C CYS A 4 0.33 -11.11 26.62
N THR A 5 1.57 -11.35 27.06
CA THR A 5 2.45 -10.30 27.57
C THR A 5 3.29 -9.68 26.47
N ASP A 6 3.28 -10.32 25.30
CA ASP A 6 4.06 -9.90 24.16
C ASP A 6 3.44 -8.66 23.51
N THR A 7 4.26 -7.70 23.21
CA THR A 7 3.87 -6.47 22.52
C THR A 7 4.01 -6.61 21.00
N THR A 8 4.71 -7.63 20.54
CA THR A 8 4.93 -7.96 19.12
C THR A 8 4.57 -9.41 18.87
N ILE A 9 3.80 -9.67 17.81
CA ILE A 9 3.49 -11.02 17.34
C ILE A 9 4.06 -11.17 15.94
N VAL A 10 4.82 -12.25 15.73
CA VAL A 10 5.28 -12.68 14.40
C VAL A 10 4.48 -13.92 14.01
N VAL A 11 3.70 -13.80 12.95
CA VAL A 11 2.93 -14.92 12.39
C VAL A 11 3.89 -15.79 11.57
N PRO A 12 3.92 -17.11 11.81
CA PRO A 12 4.82 -18.01 11.09
C PRO A 12 4.55 -18.08 9.58
N ASP A 13 5.60 -18.29 8.80
CA ASP A 13 5.48 -18.59 7.37
C ASP A 13 4.56 -19.79 7.11
N GLY A 14 3.84 -19.73 5.98
CA GLY A 14 2.87 -20.74 5.59
C GLY A 14 1.47 -20.56 6.16
N VAL A 15 1.26 -19.58 7.07
CA VAL A 15 -0.08 -19.17 7.46
C VAL A 15 -0.69 -18.38 6.30
N THR A 16 -1.84 -18.84 5.79
CA THR A 16 -2.52 -18.23 4.64
C THR A 16 -3.71 -17.35 5.01
N GLU A 17 -4.22 -17.48 6.21
CA GLU A 17 -5.38 -16.72 6.69
C GLU A 17 -5.22 -16.35 8.17
N ILE A 18 -5.51 -15.11 8.50
CA ILE A 18 -5.73 -14.68 9.88
C ILE A 18 -7.23 -14.88 10.16
N GLY A 19 -7.55 -15.87 10.96
CA GLY A 19 -8.93 -16.23 11.27
C GLY A 19 -9.72 -15.12 11.95
N GLY A 20 -11.05 -15.21 11.91
CA GLY A 20 -11.91 -14.25 12.58
C GLY A 20 -11.61 -14.18 14.08
N TYR A 21 -11.47 -12.95 14.60
CA TYR A 21 -11.14 -12.66 16.01
C TYR A 21 -9.82 -13.26 16.52
N ALA A 22 -8.90 -13.69 15.64
CA ALA A 22 -7.68 -14.41 16.04
C ALA A 22 -6.81 -13.64 17.04
N PHE A 23 -6.72 -12.32 16.91
CA PHE A 23 -5.95 -11.43 17.80
C PHE A 23 -6.84 -10.44 18.55
N SER A 24 -8.16 -10.69 18.59
CA SER A 24 -9.09 -9.76 19.22
C SER A 24 -8.79 -9.56 20.71
N VAL A 25 -9.04 -8.31 21.19
CA VAL A 25 -8.88 -7.92 22.61
C VAL A 25 -7.44 -8.07 23.14
N LEU A 26 -6.44 -8.14 22.27
CA LEU A 26 -5.05 -8.08 22.69
C LEU A 26 -4.64 -6.62 22.94
N THR A 27 -5.14 -6.06 24.05
CA THR A 27 -5.03 -4.62 24.38
C THR A 27 -3.60 -4.13 24.62
N ARG A 28 -2.61 -5.02 24.68
CA ARG A 28 -1.18 -4.70 24.84
C ARG A 28 -0.37 -4.89 23.56
N LEU A 29 -0.96 -5.52 22.56
CA LEU A 29 -0.31 -5.76 21.25
C LEU A 29 0.02 -4.43 20.59
N ARG A 30 1.28 -4.23 20.21
CA ARG A 30 1.76 -3.02 19.53
C ARG A 30 2.10 -3.24 18.08
N GLU A 31 2.60 -4.41 17.76
CA GLU A 31 3.08 -4.72 16.42
C GLU A 31 2.71 -6.15 16.01
N VAL A 32 2.33 -6.30 14.75
CA VAL A 32 2.11 -7.60 14.13
C VAL A 32 2.90 -7.66 12.83
N VAL A 33 3.65 -8.75 12.67
CA VAL A 33 4.37 -9.07 11.45
C VAL A 33 3.64 -10.24 10.77
N LEU A 34 3.11 -9.99 9.59
CA LEU A 34 2.42 -11.00 8.77
C LEU A 34 3.37 -11.47 7.67
N PRO A 35 3.42 -12.79 7.39
CA PRO A 35 4.21 -13.32 6.28
C PRO A 35 3.50 -13.11 4.94
N ASP A 36 4.26 -13.12 3.84
CA ASP A 36 3.73 -13.00 2.46
C ASP A 36 2.82 -14.15 2.03
N SER A 37 2.71 -15.20 2.83
CA SER A 37 1.74 -16.28 2.59
C SER A 37 0.30 -15.92 2.97
N VAL A 38 0.07 -14.83 3.73
CA VAL A 38 -1.29 -14.42 4.16
C VAL A 38 -2.03 -13.78 3.00
N THR A 39 -3.18 -14.32 2.66
CA THR A 39 -4.07 -13.81 1.59
C THR A 39 -5.37 -13.22 2.12
N LYS A 40 -5.70 -13.47 3.40
CA LYS A 40 -6.96 -13.04 4.00
C LYS A 40 -6.79 -12.64 5.46
N ILE A 41 -7.46 -11.53 5.83
CA ILE A 41 -7.63 -11.07 7.21
C ILE A 41 -9.13 -11.18 7.56
N GLY A 42 -9.46 -12.06 8.49
CA GLY A 42 -10.83 -12.41 8.85
C GLY A 42 -11.54 -11.36 9.71
N SER A 43 -12.84 -11.54 9.88
CA SER A 43 -13.71 -10.61 10.59
C SER A 43 -13.25 -10.39 12.03
N GLY A 44 -13.09 -9.11 12.42
CA GLY A 44 -12.66 -8.74 13.77
C GLY A 44 -11.27 -9.26 14.16
N ALA A 45 -10.41 -9.64 13.20
CA ALA A 45 -9.13 -10.27 13.49
C ALA A 45 -8.29 -9.50 14.52
N PHE A 46 -8.31 -8.16 14.48
CA PHE A 46 -7.62 -7.26 15.40
C PHE A 46 -8.59 -6.41 16.23
N TRP A 47 -9.83 -6.87 16.40
CA TRP A 47 -10.84 -6.12 17.17
C TRP A 47 -10.33 -5.76 18.57
N GLN A 48 -10.43 -4.46 18.93
CA GLN A 48 -9.98 -3.91 20.21
C GLN A 48 -8.48 -4.17 20.53
N CYS A 49 -7.64 -4.17 19.55
CA CYS A 49 -6.20 -4.08 19.72
C CYS A 49 -5.80 -2.63 20.02
N LEU A 50 -6.16 -2.14 21.22
CA LEU A 50 -6.09 -0.71 21.60
C LEU A 50 -4.71 -0.08 21.45
N LYS A 51 -3.65 -0.88 21.49
CA LYS A 51 -2.26 -0.44 21.43
C LYS A 51 -1.55 -0.82 20.14
N LEU A 52 -2.28 -1.37 19.15
CA LEU A 52 -1.69 -1.71 17.85
C LEU A 52 -1.26 -0.42 17.15
N GLU A 53 0.04 -0.20 17.09
CA GLU A 53 0.68 0.97 16.48
C GLU A 53 1.14 0.66 15.06
N LYS A 54 1.54 -0.60 14.81
CA LYS A 54 2.18 -0.98 13.55
C LYS A 54 1.72 -2.35 13.08
N ILE A 55 1.26 -2.40 11.86
CA ILE A 55 1.01 -3.64 11.11
C ILE A 55 1.29 -3.36 9.64
N GLN A 56 2.08 -4.21 9.02
CA GLN A 56 2.24 -4.22 7.57
C GLN A 56 1.36 -5.32 7.01
N ILE A 57 0.46 -4.96 6.11
CA ILE A 57 -0.40 -5.91 5.39
C ILE A 57 0.36 -6.32 4.13
N PRO A 58 0.68 -7.62 3.95
CA PRO A 58 1.42 -8.08 2.77
C PRO A 58 0.65 -7.88 1.47
N ASP A 59 1.35 -7.71 0.35
CA ASP A 59 0.75 -7.54 -0.98
C ASP A 59 -0.06 -8.76 -1.44
N SER A 60 0.20 -9.92 -0.87
CA SER A 60 -0.58 -11.15 -1.07
C SER A 60 -2.02 -11.08 -0.54
N VAL A 61 -2.33 -10.12 0.36
CA VAL A 61 -3.68 -9.99 0.94
C VAL A 61 -4.64 -9.40 -0.08
N THR A 62 -5.69 -10.17 -0.37
CA THR A 62 -6.78 -9.76 -1.29
C THR A 62 -8.10 -9.54 -0.57
N THR A 63 -8.23 -9.97 0.67
CA THR A 63 -9.48 -9.89 1.43
C THR A 63 -9.23 -9.43 2.85
N ILE A 64 -9.91 -8.35 3.23
CA ILE A 64 -10.03 -7.87 4.61
C ILE A 64 -11.53 -7.91 4.93
N GLU A 65 -11.91 -8.60 6.01
CA GLU A 65 -13.33 -8.74 6.38
C GLU A 65 -13.79 -7.66 7.36
N SER A 66 -15.13 -7.60 7.57
CA SER A 66 -15.77 -6.59 8.41
C SER A 66 -15.13 -6.50 9.81
N ARG A 67 -14.98 -5.27 10.32
CA ARG A 67 -14.45 -5.00 11.67
C ARG A 67 -13.05 -5.50 11.94
N ALA A 68 -12.26 -5.83 10.90
CA ALA A 68 -10.93 -6.42 11.06
C ALA A 68 -10.03 -5.60 11.99
N PHE A 69 -10.09 -4.26 11.92
CA PHE A 69 -9.31 -3.32 12.73
C PHE A 69 -10.22 -2.43 13.62
N TYR A 70 -11.41 -2.91 13.96
CA TYR A 70 -12.36 -2.14 14.78
C TYR A 70 -11.77 -1.81 16.16
N VAL A 71 -11.77 -0.52 16.54
CA VAL A 71 -11.19 -0.01 17.80
C VAL A 71 -9.68 -0.29 17.93
N CYS A 72 -8.92 -0.10 16.88
CA CYS A 72 -7.45 -0.04 16.91
C CYS A 72 -7.03 1.41 17.19
N GLU A 73 -7.22 1.89 18.42
CA GLU A 73 -7.10 3.31 18.77
C GLU A 73 -5.71 3.92 18.54
N ALA A 74 -4.65 3.12 18.62
CA ALA A 74 -3.27 3.59 18.49
C ALA A 74 -2.72 3.51 17.06
N LEU A 75 -3.48 2.94 16.11
CA LEU A 75 -3.05 2.83 14.71
C LEU A 75 -3.04 4.22 14.07
N GLN A 76 -1.88 4.66 13.59
CA GLN A 76 -1.70 6.01 13.03
C GLN A 76 -1.71 6.02 11.51
N GLU A 77 -1.14 5.01 10.91
CA GLU A 77 -1.07 4.86 9.47
C GLU A 77 -1.26 3.41 9.05
N LEU A 78 -1.82 3.22 7.87
CA LEU A 78 -2.02 1.90 7.30
C LEU A 78 -1.94 1.96 5.79
N GLU A 79 -1.36 0.91 5.22
CA GLU A 79 -1.32 0.70 3.79
C GLU A 79 -2.22 -0.48 3.42
N ILE A 80 -3.10 -0.27 2.44
CA ILE A 80 -4.02 -1.27 1.88
C ILE A 80 -3.42 -1.78 0.57
N PRO A 81 -3.10 -3.08 0.48
CA PRO A 81 -2.51 -3.66 -0.72
C PRO A 81 -3.40 -3.56 -1.96
N ALA A 82 -2.79 -3.60 -3.14
CA ALA A 82 -3.49 -3.48 -4.42
C ALA A 82 -4.54 -4.57 -4.66
N GLY A 83 -4.37 -5.75 -4.07
CA GLY A 83 -5.32 -6.86 -4.18
C GLY A 83 -6.64 -6.65 -3.43
N VAL A 84 -6.71 -5.69 -2.50
CA VAL A 84 -7.91 -5.40 -1.72
C VAL A 84 -8.77 -4.41 -2.49
N THR A 85 -9.93 -4.86 -2.96
CA THR A 85 -10.86 -4.06 -3.78
C THR A 85 -12.07 -3.52 -3.01
N GLN A 86 -12.26 -3.91 -1.76
CA GLN A 86 -13.38 -3.46 -0.94
C GLN A 86 -12.93 -3.19 0.49
N LEU A 87 -13.42 -2.11 1.08
CA LEU A 87 -13.30 -1.82 2.50
C LEU A 87 -14.66 -2.12 3.16
N PRO A 88 -14.78 -3.24 3.90
CA PRO A 88 -16.08 -3.67 4.40
C PRO A 88 -16.56 -2.84 5.59
N GLU A 89 -17.80 -3.13 6.03
CA GLU A 89 -18.44 -2.48 7.17
C GLU A 89 -17.54 -2.42 8.40
N ARG A 90 -17.39 -1.22 8.96
CA ARG A 90 -16.66 -0.91 10.21
C ARG A 90 -15.22 -1.42 10.26
N VAL A 91 -14.58 -1.58 9.11
CA VAL A 91 -13.22 -2.16 9.05
C VAL A 91 -12.22 -1.37 9.88
N PHE A 92 -12.28 -0.04 9.90
CA PHE A 92 -11.41 0.87 10.67
C PHE A 92 -12.18 1.74 11.66
N SER A 93 -13.46 1.46 11.91
CA SER A 93 -14.25 2.28 12.82
C SER A 93 -13.60 2.36 14.20
N CYS A 94 -13.63 3.56 14.80
CA CYS A 94 -12.97 3.88 16.08
C CYS A 94 -11.44 3.73 16.07
N CYS A 95 -10.78 3.90 14.93
CA CYS A 95 -9.33 4.07 14.85
C CYS A 95 -8.98 5.54 15.16
N ALA A 96 -9.05 5.91 16.43
CA ALA A 96 -9.01 7.31 16.88
C ALA A 96 -7.71 8.06 16.57
N SER A 97 -6.61 7.33 16.31
CA SER A 97 -5.31 7.91 15.94
C SER A 97 -4.98 7.80 14.47
N LEU A 98 -5.84 7.21 13.64
CA LEU A 98 -5.55 7.02 12.22
C LEU A 98 -5.49 8.39 11.53
N GLU A 99 -4.30 8.75 11.07
CA GLU A 99 -4.00 10.04 10.43
C GLU A 99 -3.80 9.88 8.92
N LYS A 100 -3.17 8.77 8.50
CA LYS A 100 -2.80 8.51 7.10
C LYS A 100 -3.28 7.14 6.66
N LEU A 101 -3.92 7.09 5.49
CA LEU A 101 -4.28 5.84 4.80
C LEU A 101 -3.68 5.84 3.40
N THR A 102 -3.04 4.74 3.02
CA THR A 102 -2.53 4.53 1.67
C THR A 102 -3.29 3.38 1.01
N ILE A 103 -3.85 3.59 -0.18
CA ILE A 103 -4.65 2.60 -0.91
C ILE A 103 -4.00 2.36 -2.26
N ARG A 104 -3.30 1.22 -2.39
CA ARG A 104 -2.50 0.89 -3.59
C ARG A 104 -3.32 0.35 -4.76
N GLY A 105 -4.55 -0.08 -4.52
CA GLY A 105 -5.42 -0.67 -5.53
C GLY A 105 -6.64 0.17 -5.86
N THR A 106 -7.47 -0.35 -6.76
CA THR A 106 -8.74 0.25 -7.11
C THR A 106 -9.84 -0.29 -6.21
N LEU A 107 -10.44 0.59 -5.40
CA LEU A 107 -11.60 0.22 -4.60
C LEU A 107 -12.87 0.25 -5.44
N THR A 108 -13.73 -0.74 -5.23
CA THR A 108 -15.07 -0.83 -5.83
C THR A 108 -16.18 -0.51 -4.84
N GLU A 109 -15.88 -0.50 -3.53
CA GLU A 109 -16.86 -0.23 -2.49
C GLU A 109 -16.17 0.19 -1.19
N ILE A 110 -16.75 1.15 -0.47
CA ILE A 110 -16.47 1.48 0.93
C ILE A 110 -17.75 1.25 1.72
N GLY A 111 -17.71 0.27 2.62
CA GLY A 111 -18.86 -0.17 3.41
C GLY A 111 -19.34 0.86 4.44
N GLU A 112 -20.47 0.55 5.07
CA GLU A 112 -21.07 1.38 6.13
C GLU A 112 -20.11 1.53 7.32
N ALA A 113 -19.96 2.77 7.80
CA ALA A 113 -19.14 3.12 8.97
C ALA A 113 -17.68 2.63 8.89
N ALA A 114 -17.14 2.41 7.69
CA ALA A 114 -15.78 1.90 7.52
C ALA A 114 -14.75 2.76 8.26
N PHE A 115 -14.97 4.08 8.32
CA PHE A 115 -14.13 5.09 8.98
C PHE A 115 -14.87 5.89 10.07
N SER A 116 -16.02 5.41 10.55
CA SER A 116 -16.73 6.08 11.63
C SER A 116 -15.83 6.25 12.86
N ASP A 117 -15.92 7.41 13.52
CA ASP A 117 -15.09 7.71 14.69
C ASP A 117 -13.56 7.64 14.44
N CYS A 118 -13.12 8.09 13.25
CA CYS A 118 -11.72 8.32 12.91
C CYS A 118 -11.41 9.83 12.81
N PRO A 119 -11.43 10.58 13.93
CA PRO A 119 -11.41 12.05 13.92
C PRO A 119 -10.10 12.68 13.45
N LYS A 120 -9.04 11.88 13.36
CA LYS A 120 -7.73 12.33 12.92
C LYS A 120 -7.40 11.97 11.47
N LEU A 121 -8.28 11.25 10.75
CA LEU A 121 -8.02 10.90 9.38
C LEU A 121 -7.93 12.16 8.52
N ALA A 122 -6.70 12.51 8.15
CA ALA A 122 -6.40 13.76 7.45
C ALA A 122 -5.95 13.54 6.01
N GLU A 123 -5.21 12.46 5.76
CA GLU A 123 -4.54 12.22 4.49
C GLU A 123 -4.87 10.83 3.92
N ILE A 124 -5.35 10.80 2.70
CA ILE A 124 -5.58 9.55 1.96
C ILE A 124 -4.80 9.62 0.66
N TYR A 125 -3.89 8.66 0.48
CA TYR A 125 -3.10 8.51 -0.74
C TYR A 125 -3.66 7.35 -1.55
N THR A 126 -3.89 7.55 -2.84
CA THR A 126 -4.44 6.50 -3.70
C THR A 126 -3.85 6.53 -5.11
N THR A 127 -3.72 5.35 -5.73
CA THR A 127 -3.39 5.22 -7.15
C THR A 127 -4.57 5.60 -8.07
N MET A 128 -5.78 5.69 -7.52
CA MET A 128 -6.98 5.99 -8.27
C MET A 128 -6.99 7.43 -8.78
N SER A 129 -7.61 7.65 -9.94
CA SER A 129 -7.95 8.99 -10.38
C SER A 129 -9.07 9.60 -9.53
N GLU A 130 -9.20 10.92 -9.54
CA GLU A 130 -10.32 11.60 -8.88
C GLU A 130 -11.68 11.11 -9.39
N ALA A 131 -11.79 10.85 -10.69
CA ALA A 131 -13.03 10.38 -11.29
C ALA A 131 -13.41 8.97 -10.80
N ASP A 132 -12.43 8.07 -10.70
CA ASP A 132 -12.65 6.70 -10.22
C ASP A 132 -12.99 6.69 -8.73
N TRP A 133 -12.28 7.50 -7.93
CA TRP A 133 -12.57 7.65 -6.50
C TRP A 133 -14.00 8.14 -6.25
N ASN A 134 -14.40 9.20 -6.96
CA ASN A 134 -15.75 9.78 -6.82
C ASN A 134 -16.86 8.85 -7.33
N ALA A 135 -16.53 7.81 -8.08
CA ALA A 135 -17.48 6.79 -8.54
C ALA A 135 -17.69 5.65 -7.54
N ILE A 136 -16.86 5.57 -6.47
CA ILE A 136 -16.98 4.50 -5.47
C ILE A 136 -18.29 4.65 -4.70
N PRO A 137 -19.12 3.59 -4.57
CA PRO A 137 -20.21 3.56 -3.61
C PRO A 137 -19.67 3.62 -2.18
N VAL A 138 -20.06 4.66 -1.43
CA VAL A 138 -19.67 4.83 -0.04
C VAL A 138 -20.91 4.66 0.85
N GLY A 139 -20.82 3.72 1.80
CA GLY A 139 -21.86 3.50 2.80
C GLY A 139 -22.02 4.70 3.76
N ALA A 140 -23.10 4.71 4.52
CA ALA A 140 -23.37 5.74 5.52
C ALA A 140 -22.29 5.77 6.64
N GLU A 141 -22.27 6.83 7.44
CA GLU A 141 -21.41 7.00 8.62
C GLU A 141 -19.89 7.01 8.28
N ASN A 142 -19.52 7.66 7.17
CA ASN A 142 -18.14 7.81 6.72
C ASN A 142 -17.71 9.29 6.63
N GLU A 143 -18.24 10.16 7.49
CA GLU A 143 -17.96 11.61 7.50
C GLU A 143 -16.45 11.94 7.56
N PRO A 144 -15.56 11.15 8.21
CA PRO A 144 -14.12 11.40 8.17
C PRO A 144 -13.52 11.44 6.77
N LEU A 145 -14.08 10.70 5.79
CA LEU A 145 -13.63 10.75 4.40
C LEU A 145 -13.89 12.12 3.74
N GLU A 146 -14.96 12.81 4.13
CA GLU A 146 -15.31 14.12 3.58
C GLU A 146 -14.36 15.23 4.07
N GLN A 147 -13.67 14.99 5.18
CA GLN A 147 -12.74 15.93 5.82
C GLN A 147 -11.29 15.67 5.44
N ALA A 148 -10.97 14.47 4.97
CA ALA A 148 -9.63 14.08 4.59
C ALA A 148 -9.22 14.70 3.25
N THR A 149 -7.95 15.06 3.14
CA THR A 149 -7.33 15.42 1.87
C THR A 149 -7.02 14.15 1.08
N ILE A 150 -7.54 14.04 -0.13
CA ILE A 150 -7.30 12.87 -0.98
C ILE A 150 -6.27 13.23 -2.04
N HIS A 151 -5.16 12.48 -2.03
CA HIS A 151 -4.08 12.60 -3.00
C HIS A 151 -4.30 11.53 -4.09
N TYR A 152 -4.85 11.94 -5.21
CA TYR A 152 -5.12 11.07 -6.35
C TYR A 152 -3.84 10.83 -7.15
N ASN A 153 -3.70 9.62 -7.71
CA ASN A 153 -2.52 9.21 -8.49
C ASN A 153 -1.19 9.39 -7.74
N SER A 154 -1.24 9.50 -6.40
CA SER A 154 -0.14 10.00 -5.60
C SER A 154 0.82 8.91 -5.15
N ILE A 155 0.38 7.66 -5.14
CA ILE A 155 1.24 6.52 -4.80
C ILE A 155 2.25 6.27 -5.94
N LEU A 156 1.95 6.79 -7.13
CA LEU A 156 2.91 6.82 -8.23
C LEU A 156 4.17 7.65 -7.91
N GLU A 157 4.12 8.55 -6.92
CA GLU A 157 5.30 9.33 -6.51
C GLU A 157 6.24 8.58 -5.55
N GLU A 158 5.75 7.55 -4.82
CA GLU A 158 6.57 6.67 -3.98
C GLU A 158 6.76 5.27 -4.58
N LEU A 159 6.14 5.01 -5.73
CA LEU A 159 6.27 3.72 -6.38
C LEU A 159 7.69 3.49 -6.83
N LEU A 160 8.04 2.22 -6.70
CA LEU A 160 9.30 1.63 -7.09
C LEU A 160 9.96 2.43 -8.20
N LEU A 161 11.10 3.03 -7.90
CA LEU A 161 11.98 3.52 -8.93
C LEU A 161 11.97 2.48 -10.06
N ALA A 162 11.69 2.88 -11.29
CA ALA A 162 11.58 2.04 -12.47
C ALA A 162 10.29 1.21 -12.68
N ASP A 163 9.27 1.24 -11.84
CA ASP A 163 7.97 0.61 -12.14
C ASP A 163 7.07 1.59 -12.90
N LEU A 164 7.21 1.66 -14.22
CA LEU A 164 6.52 2.65 -15.05
C LEU A 164 5.10 2.25 -15.43
N ASP A 165 4.80 0.95 -15.44
CA ASP A 165 3.46 0.45 -15.74
C ASP A 165 2.59 0.28 -14.48
N ASN A 166 3.19 0.56 -13.31
CA ASN A 166 2.52 0.46 -12.02
C ASN A 166 1.97 -0.94 -11.73
N SER A 167 2.70 -1.96 -12.14
CA SER A 167 2.35 -3.37 -11.90
C SER A 167 2.67 -3.82 -10.47
N GLY A 168 3.47 -3.03 -9.74
CA GLY A 168 4.01 -3.37 -8.43
C GLY A 168 5.29 -4.20 -8.49
N SER A 169 5.84 -4.40 -9.70
CA SER A 169 7.10 -5.11 -9.91
C SER A 169 7.93 -4.44 -11.00
N VAL A 170 9.24 -4.42 -10.83
CA VAL A 170 10.16 -3.94 -11.87
C VAL A 170 10.57 -5.12 -12.74
N ASP A 171 10.12 -5.12 -14.00
CA ASP A 171 10.39 -6.20 -14.95
C ASP A 171 10.74 -5.70 -16.36
N SER A 172 10.72 -6.58 -17.34
CA SER A 172 11.07 -6.24 -18.72
C SER A 172 10.08 -5.27 -19.41
N THR A 173 8.87 -5.14 -18.87
CA THR A 173 7.87 -4.20 -19.40
C THR A 173 8.28 -2.78 -19.09
N ASP A 174 8.77 -2.53 -17.89
CA ASP A 174 9.28 -1.22 -17.46
C ASP A 174 10.51 -0.80 -18.26
N VAL A 175 11.42 -1.75 -18.49
CA VAL A 175 12.58 -1.51 -19.39
C VAL A 175 12.12 -1.06 -20.77
N PHE A 176 11.06 -1.70 -21.30
CA PHE A 176 10.51 -1.30 -22.60
C PHE A 176 9.96 0.13 -22.57
N TYR A 177 9.22 0.52 -21.52
CA TYR A 177 8.70 1.87 -21.39
C TYR A 177 9.82 2.91 -21.26
N ILE A 178 10.87 2.64 -20.46
CA ILE A 178 12.02 3.56 -20.34
C ILE A 178 12.73 3.70 -21.68
N LEU A 179 13.01 2.59 -22.37
CA LEU A 179 13.63 2.62 -23.69
C LEU A 179 12.81 3.41 -24.72
N LEU A 180 11.48 3.24 -24.69
CA LEU A 180 10.57 3.98 -25.57
C LEU A 180 10.65 5.50 -25.30
N GLY A 181 10.62 5.90 -24.03
CA GLY A 181 10.73 7.31 -23.63
C GLY A 181 12.09 7.91 -24.01
N VAL A 182 13.18 7.20 -23.73
CA VAL A 182 14.53 7.61 -24.15
C VAL A 182 14.61 7.81 -25.68
N ALA A 183 14.03 6.88 -26.44
CA ALA A 183 14.01 6.98 -27.90
C ALA A 183 13.16 8.16 -28.39
N GLN A 184 12.02 8.43 -27.79
CA GLN A 184 11.15 9.56 -28.11
C GLN A 184 11.85 10.90 -27.81
N ASN A 185 12.46 11.02 -26.62
CA ASN A 185 13.20 12.21 -26.22
C ASN A 185 14.39 12.49 -27.18
N ALA A 186 15.09 11.45 -27.62
CA ALA A 186 16.22 11.58 -28.54
C ALA A 186 15.84 12.19 -29.91
N VAL A 187 14.58 12.05 -30.35
CA VAL A 187 14.06 12.63 -31.56
C VAL A 187 13.19 13.87 -31.35
N GLY A 188 13.14 14.37 -30.09
CA GLY A 188 12.35 15.56 -29.74
C GLY A 188 10.85 15.34 -29.72
N MET A 189 10.43 14.09 -29.57
CA MET A 189 9.03 13.73 -29.35
C MET A 189 8.75 13.70 -27.83
N ASP A 190 7.56 14.16 -27.43
CA ASP A 190 7.09 14.02 -26.06
C ASP A 190 6.87 12.55 -25.73
N SER A 191 7.44 12.08 -24.63
CA SER A 191 7.22 10.72 -24.11
C SER A 191 5.77 10.49 -23.70
N GLY A 192 5.03 11.56 -23.43
CA GLY A 192 3.68 11.50 -22.86
C GLY A 192 3.65 11.04 -21.41
N TRP A 193 4.80 10.99 -20.75
CA TRP A 193 4.90 10.59 -19.36
C TRP A 193 4.38 11.68 -18.41
N THR A 194 3.81 11.23 -17.32
CA THR A 194 3.52 12.12 -16.18
C THR A 194 4.84 12.51 -15.49
N PRO A 195 4.88 13.62 -14.74
CA PRO A 195 6.05 13.97 -13.94
C PRO A 195 6.49 12.88 -12.95
N ALA A 196 5.54 12.08 -12.46
CA ALA A 196 5.83 10.93 -11.59
C ALA A 196 6.56 9.82 -12.35
N GLN A 197 6.14 9.52 -13.58
CA GLN A 197 6.82 8.53 -14.44
C GLN A 197 8.21 9.00 -14.85
N GLU A 198 8.39 10.27 -15.17
CA GLU A 198 9.71 10.84 -15.45
C GLU A 198 10.65 10.68 -14.25
N LYS A 199 10.17 11.00 -13.05
CA LYS A 199 10.94 10.83 -11.81
C LYS A 199 11.22 9.36 -11.51
N ALA A 200 10.26 8.45 -11.75
CA ALA A 200 10.45 7.02 -11.56
C ALA A 200 11.43 6.40 -12.56
N ALA A 201 11.55 6.98 -13.75
CA ALA A 201 12.46 6.54 -14.79
C ALA A 201 13.89 7.08 -14.63
N ASP A 202 14.08 8.18 -13.91
CA ASP A 202 15.38 8.80 -13.58
C ASP A 202 15.99 8.08 -12.36
N ILE A 203 16.59 6.93 -12.63
CA ILE A 203 17.06 5.98 -11.62
C ILE A 203 18.25 6.52 -10.84
N ASP A 204 19.13 7.23 -11.50
CA ASP A 204 20.35 7.78 -10.88
C ASP A 204 20.15 9.20 -10.32
N GLY A 205 18.95 9.76 -10.48
CA GLY A 205 18.62 11.10 -9.98
C GLY A 205 19.37 12.22 -10.70
N SER A 206 19.83 11.99 -11.93
CA SER A 206 20.58 12.97 -12.73
C SER A 206 19.70 14.13 -13.24
N GLY A 207 18.38 13.95 -13.23
CA GLY A 207 17.40 14.86 -13.78
C GLY A 207 17.15 14.65 -15.29
N ALA A 208 17.69 13.57 -15.86
CA ALA A 208 17.48 13.22 -17.26
C ALA A 208 17.30 11.71 -17.39
N VAL A 209 16.26 11.26 -18.06
CA VAL A 209 16.06 9.84 -18.36
C VAL A 209 16.84 9.47 -19.61
N ASP A 210 17.86 8.64 -19.46
CA ASP A 210 18.74 8.24 -20.56
C ASP A 210 19.13 6.74 -20.51
N SER A 211 20.14 6.36 -21.27
CA SER A 211 20.59 4.96 -21.34
C SER A 211 21.23 4.46 -20.02
N THR A 212 21.62 5.34 -19.14
CA THR A 212 22.19 4.98 -17.83
C THR A 212 21.10 4.40 -16.93
N ASP A 213 19.91 5.01 -16.98
CA ASP A 213 18.76 4.53 -16.22
C ASP A 213 18.33 3.14 -16.69
N VAL A 214 18.26 2.94 -18.00
CA VAL A 214 18.01 1.62 -18.60
C VAL A 214 18.99 0.56 -18.09
N PHE A 215 20.29 0.92 -18.03
CA PHE A 215 21.32 0.01 -17.51
C PHE A 215 21.06 -0.39 -16.06
N TYR A 216 20.72 0.56 -15.19
CA TYR A 216 20.44 0.26 -13.80
C TYR A 216 19.22 -0.65 -13.64
N VAL A 217 18.14 -0.43 -14.41
CA VAL A 217 16.97 -1.30 -14.36
C VAL A 217 17.28 -2.72 -14.78
N LEU A 218 18.02 -2.89 -15.88
CA LEU A 218 18.46 -4.21 -16.33
C LEU A 218 19.34 -4.90 -15.29
N LEU A 219 20.23 -4.16 -14.64
CA LEU A 219 21.10 -4.69 -13.60
C LEU A 219 20.29 -5.12 -12.37
N TYR A 220 19.29 -4.32 -11.97
CA TYR A 220 18.36 -4.65 -10.87
C TYR A 220 17.62 -5.96 -11.15
N ILE A 221 16.99 -6.07 -12.33
CA ILE A 221 16.26 -7.28 -12.74
C ILE A 221 17.18 -8.50 -12.77
N ALA A 222 18.37 -8.36 -13.37
CA ALA A 222 19.32 -9.47 -13.47
C ALA A 222 19.78 -9.97 -12.10
N ARG A 223 20.05 -9.09 -11.15
CA ARG A 223 20.49 -9.46 -9.79
C ARG A 223 19.35 -10.09 -9.00
N ASN A 224 18.15 -9.52 -9.03
CA ASN A 224 17.01 -10.09 -8.35
C ASN A 224 16.62 -11.46 -8.91
N SER A 225 16.67 -11.64 -10.23
CA SER A 225 16.44 -12.94 -10.86
C SER A 225 17.49 -14.01 -10.47
N ALA A 226 18.69 -13.56 -10.11
CA ALA A 226 19.75 -14.44 -9.59
C ALA A 226 19.65 -14.67 -8.07
N GLY A 227 18.60 -14.15 -7.39
CA GLY A 227 18.42 -14.23 -5.95
C GLY A 227 19.43 -13.41 -5.14
N ILE A 228 20.00 -12.36 -5.74
CA ILE A 228 20.92 -11.44 -5.08
C ILE A 228 20.10 -10.24 -4.58
N PRO A 229 19.89 -10.09 -3.27
CA PRO A 229 19.16 -8.94 -2.72
C PRO A 229 19.80 -7.63 -3.19
N THR A 230 19.01 -6.77 -3.80
CA THR A 230 19.52 -5.53 -4.40
C THR A 230 18.56 -4.39 -4.12
N THR A 231 19.07 -3.26 -3.65
CA THR A 231 18.32 -2.00 -3.57
C THR A 231 18.87 -1.01 -4.59
N TRP A 232 18.10 0.03 -4.88
CA TRP A 232 18.51 1.07 -5.83
C TRP A 232 19.76 1.82 -5.36
N GLU A 233 19.85 2.14 -4.06
CA GLU A 233 21.02 2.81 -3.47
C GLU A 233 22.31 1.99 -3.66
N MET A 234 22.20 0.67 -3.72
CA MET A 234 23.36 -0.21 -3.96
C MET A 234 23.82 -0.21 -5.43
N LEU A 235 22.97 0.25 -6.35
CA LEU A 235 23.28 0.25 -7.78
C LEU A 235 23.81 1.59 -8.26
N VAL A 236 23.31 2.70 -7.69
CA VAL A 236 23.65 4.08 -8.13
C VAL A 236 24.74 4.73 -7.25
N ALA A 237 25.20 4.06 -6.20
CA ALA A 237 26.29 4.52 -5.33
C ALA A 237 27.66 4.27 -5.97
#